data_488968155633b516f5a5806b26921d55
#
_entry.id   488968155633b516f5a5806b26921d55
#
_cell.length_a   1.000
_cell.length_b   1.000
_cell.length_c   1.000
_cell.angle_alpha   90.00
_cell.angle_beta   90.00
_cell.angle_gamma   90.00
#
_symmetry.space_group_name_H-M   'P 1'
#
loop_
_entity.id
_entity.type
_entity.pdbx_description
1 polymer ?
#
loop_
_entity_poly.entity_id
_entity_poly.type
_entity_poly.pdbx_seq_one_letter_code
_entity_poly.pdbx_strand_id
1 'polypeptide(L)'
;MELREITHLAIALRLVIAVLCGGALGLERGMKHRPAGMRTYMLVCVGSCLIMLTNQYLFQVTQTGDPMRLGAQVVSGIGFLGAGTIVVTRYNRIKGLTTAAGLWSAAGVGLALGVGFYEAALIAGLTIFVVMTLLQRWDDNLHSKTRAVEIYVEIGRAHV
;
A
#
# COMPACT_ATOMS: atom_id res chain seq x y z
N MET A 1 17.81 19.08 11.84
CA MET A 1 17.02 19.99 11.02
C MET A 1 17.35 19.85 9.54
N GLU A 2 18.58 19.58 9.17
CA GLU A 2 19.06 19.45 7.77
C GLU A 2 18.37 18.36 6.94
N LEU A 3 17.93 17.24 7.55
CA LEU A 3 17.23 16.16 6.83
C LEU A 3 15.81 16.50 6.39
N ARG A 4 15.24 17.62 6.88
CA ARG A 4 13.94 18.12 6.44
C ARG A 4 14.04 19.09 5.25
N GLU A 5 15.24 19.60 4.99
CA GLU A 5 15.52 20.39 3.80
C GLU A 5 15.74 19.48 2.59
N ILE A 6 15.53 20.03 1.38
CA ILE A 6 15.73 19.28 0.14
C ILE A 6 17.20 19.34 -0.25
N THR A 7 18.00 18.48 0.36
CA THR A 7 19.39 18.23 -0.03
C THR A 7 19.49 16.93 -0.82
N HIS A 8 20.52 16.76 -1.64
CA HIS A 8 20.74 15.52 -2.39
C HIS A 8 20.76 14.28 -1.49
N LEU A 9 21.39 14.41 -0.32
CA LEU A 9 21.43 13.34 0.67
C LEU A 9 20.04 13.03 1.25
N ALA A 10 19.27 14.08 1.57
CA ALA A 10 17.91 13.93 2.09
C ALA A 10 16.97 13.28 1.06
N ILE A 11 17.09 13.63 -0.22
CA ILE A 11 16.32 13.01 -1.31
C ILE A 11 16.66 11.52 -1.38
N ALA A 12 17.94 11.16 -1.45
CA ALA A 12 18.36 9.76 -1.51
C ALA A 12 17.88 8.97 -0.29
N LEU A 13 18.02 9.52 0.91
CA LEU A 13 17.57 8.89 2.15
C LEU A 13 16.05 8.65 2.16
N ARG A 14 15.25 9.66 1.78
CA ARG A 14 13.78 9.54 1.72
C ARG A 14 13.35 8.45 0.75
N LEU A 15 13.95 8.37 -0.43
CA LEU A 15 13.65 7.34 -1.42
C LEU A 15 14.05 5.94 -0.94
N VAL A 16 15.23 5.79 -0.29
CA VAL A 16 15.65 4.51 0.29
C VAL A 16 14.69 4.07 1.39
N ILE A 17 14.32 4.97 2.31
CA ILE A 17 13.35 4.66 3.36
C ILE A 17 11.99 4.29 2.74
N ALA A 18 11.55 4.96 1.66
CA ALA A 18 10.32 4.64 0.96
C ALA A 18 10.36 3.21 0.35
N VAL A 19 11.49 2.80 -0.22
CA VAL A 19 11.69 1.41 -0.68
C VAL A 19 11.56 0.43 0.48
N LEU A 20 12.22 0.69 1.60
CA LEU A 20 12.21 -0.20 2.77
C LEU A 20 10.80 -0.30 3.39
N CYS A 21 10.13 0.84 3.59
CA CYS A 21 8.76 0.86 4.12
C CYS A 21 7.78 0.15 3.19
N GLY A 22 7.79 0.49 1.89
CA GLY A 22 6.95 -0.17 0.89
C GLY A 22 7.24 -1.66 0.78
N GLY A 23 8.52 -2.04 0.84
CA GLY A 23 8.95 -3.45 0.87
C GLY A 23 8.41 -4.20 2.07
N ALA A 24 8.55 -3.64 3.27
CA ALA A 24 8.05 -4.25 4.50
C ALA A 24 6.53 -4.45 4.44
N LEU A 25 5.76 -3.43 4.00
CA LEU A 25 4.31 -3.51 3.86
C LEU A 25 3.87 -4.55 2.82
N GLY A 26 4.63 -4.70 1.73
CA GLY A 26 4.29 -5.61 0.63
C GLY A 26 4.84 -7.03 0.79
N LEU A 27 5.76 -7.28 1.74
CA LEU A 27 6.47 -8.55 1.87
C LEU A 27 5.52 -9.72 2.14
N GLU A 28 4.63 -9.57 3.11
CA GLU A 28 3.63 -10.59 3.44
C GLU A 28 2.65 -10.83 2.28
N ARG A 29 2.30 -9.77 1.56
CA ARG A 29 1.38 -9.85 0.41
C ARG A 29 1.98 -10.66 -0.72
N GLY A 30 3.28 -10.48 -0.98
CA GLY A 30 4.01 -11.25 -1.98
C GLY A 30 4.07 -12.75 -1.63
N MET A 31 4.36 -13.08 -0.36
CA MET A 31 4.41 -14.47 0.10
C MET A 31 3.05 -15.18 0.03
N LYS A 32 1.95 -14.46 0.22
CA LYS A 32 0.58 -15.02 0.19
C LYS A 32 -0.08 -14.94 -1.20
N HIS A 33 0.67 -14.67 -2.27
CA HIS A 33 0.17 -14.56 -3.65
C HIS A 33 -1.06 -13.63 -3.78
N ARG A 34 -1.04 -12.48 -3.08
CA ARG A 34 -2.10 -11.47 -3.18
C ARG A 34 -1.93 -10.66 -4.47
N PRO A 35 -3.01 -10.02 -4.98
CA PRO A 35 -2.99 -9.29 -6.27
C PRO A 35 -1.88 -8.25 -6.39
N ALA A 36 -1.51 -7.55 -5.29
CA ALA A 36 -0.36 -6.66 -5.24
C ALA A 36 0.64 -7.18 -4.19
N GLY A 37 1.88 -7.40 -4.64
CA GLY A 37 2.98 -7.90 -3.83
C GLY A 37 4.02 -6.81 -3.49
N MET A 38 5.17 -7.24 -3.00
CA MET A 38 6.26 -6.40 -2.50
C MET A 38 6.67 -5.31 -3.51
N ARG A 39 6.87 -5.67 -4.79
CA ARG A 39 7.29 -4.71 -5.84
C ARG A 39 6.27 -3.59 -6.04
N THR A 40 4.98 -3.91 -6.01
CA THR A 40 3.90 -2.92 -6.20
C THR A 40 3.87 -1.92 -5.06
N TYR A 41 3.99 -2.40 -3.81
CA TYR A 41 4.03 -1.55 -2.62
C TYR A 41 5.25 -0.64 -2.59
N MET A 42 6.44 -1.18 -2.95
CA MET A 42 7.67 -0.38 -3.08
C MET A 42 7.48 0.75 -4.11
N LEU A 43 6.99 0.43 -5.31
CA LEU A 43 6.79 1.41 -6.38
C LEU A 43 5.77 2.48 -6.01
N VAL A 44 4.67 2.11 -5.35
CA VAL A 44 3.66 3.06 -4.87
C VAL A 44 4.26 4.00 -3.82
N CYS A 45 4.99 3.47 -2.84
CA CYS A 45 5.59 4.28 -1.79
C CYS A 45 6.66 5.24 -2.35
N VAL A 46 7.55 4.73 -3.21
CA VAL A 46 8.60 5.52 -3.85
C VAL A 46 8.01 6.58 -4.78
N GLY A 47 7.03 6.19 -5.63
CA GLY A 47 6.37 7.12 -6.54
C GLY A 47 5.68 8.26 -5.81
N SER A 48 4.96 7.95 -4.74
CA SER A 48 4.31 8.97 -3.89
C SER A 48 5.32 9.88 -3.21
N CYS A 49 6.42 9.33 -2.70
CA CYS A 49 7.52 10.08 -2.11
C CYS A 49 8.15 11.04 -3.13
N LEU A 50 8.45 10.56 -4.33
CA LEU A 50 9.03 11.35 -5.41
C LEU A 50 8.10 12.49 -5.85
N ILE A 51 6.80 12.22 -6.02
CA ILE A 51 5.82 13.26 -6.39
C ILE A 51 5.78 14.36 -5.34
N MET A 52 5.80 14.00 -4.05
CA MET A 52 5.78 14.99 -2.99
C MET A 52 7.09 15.78 -2.88
N LEU A 53 8.25 15.12 -3.08
CA LEU A 53 9.55 15.80 -3.21
C LEU A 53 9.54 16.81 -4.35
N THR A 54 9.02 16.42 -5.52
CA THR A 54 8.88 17.30 -6.69
C THR A 54 7.99 18.50 -6.37
N ASN A 55 6.87 18.27 -5.68
CA ASN A 55 5.97 19.36 -5.28
C ASN A 55 6.66 20.36 -4.35
N GLN A 56 7.41 19.88 -3.35
CA GLN A 56 8.19 20.74 -2.46
C GLN A 56 9.27 21.52 -3.21
N TYR A 57 10.00 20.85 -4.11
CA TYR A 57 11.02 21.50 -4.91
C TYR A 57 10.44 22.63 -5.77
N LEU A 58 9.35 22.37 -6.47
CA LEU A 58 8.66 23.38 -7.27
C LEU A 58 8.22 24.58 -6.42
N PHE A 59 7.62 24.31 -5.25
CA PHE A 59 7.21 25.38 -4.34
C PHE A 59 8.40 26.22 -3.84
N GLN A 60 9.54 25.58 -3.53
CA GLN A 60 10.75 26.31 -3.10
C GLN A 60 11.33 27.20 -4.20
N VAL A 61 11.31 26.72 -5.46
CA VAL A 61 11.87 27.46 -6.59
C VAL A 61 10.96 28.61 -7.04
N THR A 62 9.66 28.34 -7.12
CA THR A 62 8.70 29.31 -7.66
C THR A 62 8.12 30.25 -6.61
N GLN A 63 8.15 29.85 -5.33
CA GLN A 63 7.48 30.54 -4.20
C GLN A 63 6.00 30.83 -4.47
N THR A 64 5.39 30.11 -5.41
CA THR A 64 4.00 30.27 -5.85
C THR A 64 3.35 28.91 -6.01
N GLY A 65 2.01 28.88 -5.91
CA GLY A 65 1.23 27.66 -6.07
C GLY A 65 0.85 27.00 -4.75
N ASP A 66 0.19 25.85 -4.86
CA ASP A 66 -0.28 25.08 -3.72
C ASP A 66 0.73 23.97 -3.39
N PRO A 67 1.35 24.00 -2.19
CA PRO A 67 2.34 23.00 -1.77
C PRO A 67 1.74 21.60 -1.54
N MET A 68 0.41 21.45 -1.61
CA MET A 68 -0.28 20.17 -1.40
C MET A 68 -0.88 19.60 -2.70
N ARG A 69 -0.84 20.33 -3.78
CA ARG A 69 -1.57 20.02 -5.02
C ARG A 69 -1.21 18.64 -5.60
N LEU A 70 0.08 18.37 -5.79
CA LEU A 70 0.50 17.08 -6.35
C LEU A 70 0.25 15.91 -5.38
N GLY A 71 0.40 16.14 -4.07
CA GLY A 71 0.06 15.15 -3.06
C GLY A 71 -1.42 14.78 -3.07
N ALA A 72 -2.32 15.75 -3.21
CA ALA A 72 -3.75 15.51 -3.34
C ALA A 72 -4.09 14.66 -4.58
N GLN A 73 -3.39 14.86 -5.70
CA GLN A 73 -3.56 14.04 -6.90
C GLN A 73 -3.09 12.60 -6.71
N VAL A 74 -2.05 12.36 -5.90
CA VAL A 74 -1.65 10.98 -5.53
C VAL A 74 -2.75 10.28 -4.77
N VAL A 75 -3.35 10.95 -3.77
CA VAL A 75 -4.43 10.38 -2.95
C VAL A 75 -5.63 9.97 -3.80
N SER A 76 -5.99 10.79 -4.80
CA SER A 76 -7.08 10.47 -5.74
C SER A 76 -6.65 9.39 -6.75
N GLY A 77 -5.45 9.52 -7.32
CA GLY A 77 -4.95 8.66 -8.40
C GLY A 77 -4.70 7.23 -7.97
N ILE A 78 -4.26 7.00 -6.74
CA ILE A 78 -4.02 5.65 -6.21
C ILE A 78 -5.31 4.82 -6.14
N GLY A 79 -6.47 5.47 -6.09
CA GLY A 79 -7.77 4.82 -6.14
C GLY A 79 -7.96 3.95 -7.39
N PHE A 80 -7.41 4.34 -8.53
CA PHE A 80 -7.43 3.55 -9.76
C PHE A 80 -6.65 2.22 -9.61
N LEU A 81 -5.45 2.25 -9.04
CA LEU A 81 -4.68 1.03 -8.74
C LEU A 81 -5.39 0.16 -7.70
N GLY A 82 -5.96 0.79 -6.66
CA GLY A 82 -6.77 0.09 -5.66
C GLY A 82 -7.95 -0.64 -6.30
N ALA A 83 -8.75 0.04 -7.10
CA ALA A 83 -9.89 -0.53 -7.81
C ALA A 83 -9.46 -1.70 -8.71
N GLY A 84 -8.31 -1.59 -9.39
CA GLY A 84 -7.73 -2.66 -10.22
C GLY A 84 -7.41 -3.95 -9.45
N THR A 85 -7.29 -3.91 -8.13
CA THR A 85 -7.06 -5.11 -7.29
C THR A 85 -8.34 -5.75 -6.79
N ILE A 86 -9.49 -5.09 -6.93
CA ILE A 86 -10.78 -5.57 -6.42
C ILE A 86 -11.45 -6.42 -7.50
N VAL A 87 -11.72 -7.68 -7.17
CA VAL A 87 -12.33 -8.66 -8.09
C VAL A 87 -13.56 -9.28 -7.44
N VAL A 88 -14.64 -9.35 -8.19
CA VAL A 88 -15.86 -10.10 -7.82
C VAL A 88 -15.73 -11.52 -8.36
N THR A 89 -15.75 -12.51 -7.49
CA THR A 89 -15.67 -13.92 -7.87
C THR A 89 -17.02 -14.46 -8.35
N ARG A 90 -17.03 -15.62 -9.04
CA ARG A 90 -18.26 -16.29 -9.53
C ARG A 90 -19.29 -16.57 -8.43
N TYR A 91 -18.85 -16.65 -7.16
CA TYR A 91 -19.71 -16.84 -5.99
C TYR A 91 -20.15 -15.53 -5.32
N ASN A 92 -20.10 -14.40 -6.05
CA ASN A 92 -20.48 -13.07 -5.57
C ASN A 92 -19.68 -12.60 -4.33
N ARG A 93 -18.45 -13.11 -4.15
CA ARG A 93 -17.54 -12.68 -3.08
C ARG A 93 -16.56 -11.64 -3.61
N ILE A 94 -16.44 -10.53 -2.90
CA ILE A 94 -15.48 -9.46 -3.24
C ILE A 94 -14.14 -9.80 -2.60
N LYS A 95 -13.08 -9.83 -3.42
CA LYS A 95 -11.67 -10.00 -2.99
C LYS A 95 -10.85 -8.77 -3.36
N GLY A 96 -9.76 -8.52 -2.62
CA GLY A 96 -8.81 -7.43 -2.93
C GLY A 96 -9.01 -6.14 -2.14
N LEU A 97 -10.08 -5.98 -1.35
CA LEU A 97 -10.34 -4.78 -0.56
C LEU A 97 -9.17 -4.39 0.37
N THR A 98 -8.63 -5.37 1.12
CA THR A 98 -7.47 -5.13 2.00
C THR A 98 -6.22 -4.75 1.20
N THR A 99 -6.04 -5.31 0.00
CA THR A 99 -4.93 -4.96 -0.90
C THR A 99 -5.07 -3.53 -1.40
N ALA A 100 -6.28 -3.12 -1.81
CA ALA A 100 -6.59 -1.76 -2.24
C ALA A 100 -6.33 -0.74 -1.11
N ALA A 101 -6.84 -1.00 0.09
CA ALA A 101 -6.60 -0.17 1.26
C ALA A 101 -5.11 -0.09 1.63
N GLY A 102 -4.38 -1.21 1.52
CA GLY A 102 -2.94 -1.27 1.77
C GLY A 102 -2.12 -0.44 0.77
N LEU A 103 -2.47 -0.46 -0.52
CA LEU A 103 -1.82 0.38 -1.54
C LEU A 103 -2.07 1.87 -1.27
N TRP A 104 -3.30 2.23 -0.92
CA TRP A 104 -3.66 3.60 -0.54
C TRP A 104 -2.86 4.08 0.67
N SER A 105 -2.76 3.23 1.70
CA SER A 105 -1.97 3.51 2.90
C SER A 105 -0.46 3.62 2.62
N ALA A 106 0.09 2.77 1.75
CA ALA A 106 1.49 2.83 1.32
C ALA A 106 1.81 4.14 0.57
N ALA A 107 0.86 4.63 -0.24
CA ALA A 107 0.98 5.94 -0.88
C ALA A 107 1.04 7.06 0.16
N GLY A 108 0.20 7.00 1.21
CA GLY A 108 0.24 7.95 2.33
C GLY A 108 1.57 7.98 3.07
N VAL A 109 2.17 6.80 3.34
CA VAL A 109 3.52 6.70 3.91
C VAL A 109 4.56 7.34 2.99
N GLY A 110 4.48 7.11 1.68
CA GLY A 110 5.35 7.73 0.69
C GLY A 110 5.24 9.25 0.67
N LEU A 111 4.03 9.80 0.72
CA LEU A 111 3.79 11.25 0.79
C LEU A 111 4.41 11.86 2.07
N ALA A 112 4.23 11.21 3.22
CA ALA A 112 4.79 11.65 4.48
C ALA A 112 6.33 11.67 4.46
N LEU A 113 6.96 10.65 3.87
CA LEU A 113 8.41 10.61 3.65
C LEU A 113 8.86 11.72 2.70
N GLY A 114 8.10 11.97 1.63
CA GLY A 114 8.39 13.03 0.67
C GLY A 114 8.40 14.43 1.29
N VAL A 115 7.51 14.70 2.25
CA VAL A 115 7.52 15.96 3.04
C VAL A 115 8.66 16.02 4.04
N GLY A 116 9.28 14.87 4.39
CA GLY A 116 10.27 14.78 5.47
C GLY A 116 9.65 14.62 6.85
N PHE A 117 8.38 14.15 6.92
CA PHE A 117 7.71 13.85 8.17
C PHE A 117 7.96 12.38 8.55
N TYR A 118 9.22 12.09 8.88
CA TYR A 118 9.72 10.74 9.12
C TYR A 118 9.00 10.04 10.27
N GLU A 119 8.75 10.75 11.37
CA GLU A 119 8.12 10.20 12.57
C GLU A 119 6.73 9.65 12.26
N ALA A 120 5.90 10.45 11.56
CA ALA A 120 4.58 9.99 11.15
C ALA A 120 4.65 8.84 10.14
N ALA A 121 5.56 8.90 9.18
CA ALA A 121 5.73 7.84 8.19
C ALA A 121 6.11 6.50 8.83
N LEU A 122 7.03 6.50 9.81
CA LEU A 122 7.45 5.29 10.51
C LEU A 122 6.37 4.75 11.43
N ILE A 123 5.72 5.61 12.22
CA ILE A 123 4.62 5.22 13.11
C ILE A 123 3.45 4.66 12.28
N ALA A 124 3.04 5.36 11.23
CA ALA A 124 1.98 4.90 10.34
C ALA A 124 2.37 3.60 9.62
N GLY A 125 3.58 3.51 9.08
CA GLY A 125 4.10 2.31 8.43
C GLY A 125 4.08 1.09 9.36
N LEU A 126 4.56 1.25 10.60
CA LEU A 126 4.52 0.20 11.61
C LEU A 126 3.09 -0.19 11.96
N THR A 127 2.21 0.78 12.17
CA THR A 127 0.79 0.52 12.48
C THR A 127 0.11 -0.25 11.35
N ILE A 128 0.30 0.19 10.10
CA ILE A 128 -0.26 -0.48 8.93
C ILE A 128 0.29 -1.91 8.82
N PHE A 129 1.60 -2.10 9.02
CA PHE A 129 2.24 -3.42 9.01
C PHE A 129 1.63 -4.35 10.06
N VAL A 130 1.46 -3.87 11.29
CA VAL A 130 0.84 -4.61 12.39
C VAL A 130 -0.59 -5.00 12.03
N VAL A 131 -1.41 -4.04 11.55
CA VAL A 131 -2.80 -4.29 11.15
C VAL A 131 -2.87 -5.33 10.04
N MET A 132 -2.05 -5.20 9.00
CA MET A 132 -2.06 -6.12 7.87
C MET A 132 -1.59 -7.52 8.23
N THR A 133 -0.66 -7.66 9.19
CA THR A 133 -0.04 -8.94 9.54
C THR A 133 -0.76 -9.64 10.69
N LEU A 134 -1.03 -8.93 11.80
CA LEU A 134 -1.60 -9.54 13.00
C LEU A 134 -3.10 -9.82 12.86
N LEU A 135 -3.89 -8.85 12.37
CA LEU A 135 -5.32 -9.08 12.21
C LEU A 135 -5.61 -10.19 11.20
N GLN A 136 -4.80 -10.31 10.16
CA GLN A 136 -4.98 -11.38 9.19
C GLN A 136 -4.66 -12.76 9.79
N ARG A 137 -3.65 -12.89 10.66
CA ARG A 137 -3.38 -14.15 11.38
C ARG A 137 -4.53 -14.53 12.30
N TRP A 138 -5.16 -13.55 12.95
CA TRP A 138 -6.33 -13.77 13.77
C TRP A 138 -7.54 -14.23 12.95
N ASP A 139 -7.77 -13.61 11.81
CA ASP A 139 -8.86 -13.97 10.89
C ASP A 139 -8.68 -15.39 10.32
N ASP A 140 -7.47 -15.73 9.88
CA ASP A 140 -7.11 -17.08 9.42
C ASP A 140 -7.33 -18.13 10.54
N ASN A 141 -7.00 -17.82 11.81
CA ASN A 141 -7.22 -18.72 12.95
C ASN A 141 -8.71 -18.87 13.31
N LEU A 142 -9.51 -17.81 13.21
CA LEU A 142 -10.95 -17.87 13.46
C LEU A 142 -11.65 -18.70 12.38
N HIS A 143 -11.28 -18.50 11.11
CA HIS A 143 -11.86 -19.25 9.98
C HIS A 143 -11.41 -20.71 9.93
N SER A 144 -10.24 -21.06 10.48
CA SER A 144 -9.80 -22.47 10.59
C SER A 144 -10.65 -23.28 11.56
N LYS A 145 -11.23 -22.63 12.58
CA LYS A 145 -12.15 -23.25 13.55
C LYS A 145 -13.58 -23.40 13.04
N THR A 146 -13.95 -22.67 12.00
CA THR A 146 -15.31 -22.68 11.41
C THR A 146 -15.34 -23.30 10.01
N ARG A 147 -14.38 -24.16 9.66
CA ARG A 147 -14.47 -24.95 8.43
C ARG A 147 -15.67 -25.90 8.52
N ALA A 148 -16.83 -25.41 8.09
CA ALA A 148 -17.85 -26.30 7.54
C ALA A 148 -17.21 -26.99 6.32
N VAL A 149 -17.12 -28.30 6.37
CA VAL A 149 -16.65 -29.15 5.27
C VAL A 149 -17.72 -29.02 4.17
N GLU A 150 -17.51 -28.18 3.17
CA GLU A 150 -18.30 -28.24 1.95
C GLU A 150 -17.88 -29.51 1.21
N ILE A 151 -18.63 -30.60 1.46
CA ILE A 151 -18.49 -31.85 0.72
C ILE A 151 -19.11 -31.62 -0.66
N TYR A 152 -18.27 -31.46 -1.68
CA TYR A 152 -18.69 -31.52 -3.06
C TYR A 152 -19.04 -32.99 -3.37
N VAL A 153 -20.33 -33.32 -3.37
CA VAL A 153 -20.82 -34.55 -3.95
C VAL A 153 -20.92 -34.32 -5.45
N GLU A 154 -19.90 -34.72 -6.18
CA GLU A 154 -19.95 -34.80 -7.64
C GLU A 154 -20.84 -36.04 -7.99
N ILE A 155 -22.11 -35.79 -8.25
CA ILE A 155 -23.02 -36.80 -8.76
C ILE A 155 -22.62 -37.03 -10.21
N GLY A 156 -21.85 -38.10 -10.45
CA GLY A 156 -21.52 -38.55 -11.78
C GLY A 156 -22.79 -38.79 -12.59
N ARG A 157 -22.97 -38.03 -13.69
CA ARG A 157 -23.98 -38.34 -14.70
C ARG A 157 -23.65 -39.70 -15.30
N ALA A 158 -24.39 -40.74 -14.89
CA ALA A 158 -24.43 -41.95 -15.67
C ALA A 158 -25.00 -41.62 -17.05
N HIS A 159 -24.23 -41.87 -18.09
CA HIS A 159 -24.70 -41.85 -19.45
C HIS A 159 -25.69 -43.05 -19.63
N VAL A 160 -26.94 -42.76 -19.95
CA VAL A 160 -27.85 -43.66 -20.65
C VAL A 160 -27.89 -43.18 -22.08
#